data_ab38c262f1e746f64bd933dd9bb63053
#
_entry.id   ab38c262f1e746f64bd933dd9bb63053
#
_cell.length_a   1.000
_cell.length_b   1.000
_cell.length_c   1.000
_cell.angle_alpha   90.00
_cell.angle_beta   90.00
_cell.angle_gamma   90.00
#
_symmetry.space_group_name_H-M   'P 1'
#
loop_
_entity.id
_entity.type
_entity.pdbx_description
1 polymer ?
#
loop_
_entity_poly.entity_id
_entity_poly.type
_entity_poly.pdbx_seq_one_letter_code
_entity_poly.pdbx_strand_id
1 'polypeptide(L)'
;LLDQRQTQVEKVVKLKKIHNIPVYHPAREEDLISKLRVQANKTNLDPDFMEDLYRLILRQSRVKQIDQMGGKGVRPDTRVLIIGGEGQMGQFFASLFRKSGYDVRILGKKDWKKAKQLCENIDLALICVPIEKTCDIIEQIAPFLGPKTILADLTSIKAKPLKKMLEAHPGAVTGLHPLFGPSSGSLDKQIVVVTAGRDSDQCQWLV
;
A
#
# COMPACT_ATOMS: atom_id res chain seq x y z
N LEU A 1 -10.03 27.07 13.08
CA LEU A 1 -10.98 26.25 12.28
C LEU A 1 -10.41 24.88 11.93
N LEU A 2 -9.27 24.76 11.21
CA LEU A 2 -8.69 23.46 10.84
C LEU A 2 -8.28 22.63 12.06
N ASP A 3 -7.72 23.23 13.08
CA ASP A 3 -7.37 22.57 14.35
C ASP A 3 -8.63 22.05 15.07
N GLN A 4 -9.66 22.87 15.21
CA GLN A 4 -10.94 22.45 15.77
C GLN A 4 -11.57 21.29 15.00
N ARG A 5 -11.50 21.34 13.66
CA ARG A 5 -11.93 20.24 12.81
C ARG A 5 -11.13 18.98 13.08
N GLN A 6 -9.80 19.09 13.23
CA GLN A 6 -8.93 17.97 13.54
C GLN A 6 -9.31 17.29 14.85
N THR A 7 -9.57 18.07 15.90
CA THR A 7 -10.03 17.56 17.20
C THR A 7 -11.36 16.78 17.08
N GLN A 8 -12.29 17.24 16.24
CA GLN A 8 -13.54 16.50 15.99
C GLN A 8 -13.28 15.20 15.18
N VAL A 9 -12.38 15.24 14.20
CA VAL A 9 -11.99 14.04 13.44
C VAL A 9 -11.43 12.96 14.37
N GLU A 10 -10.62 13.30 15.36
CA GLU A 10 -10.07 12.36 16.34
C GLU A 10 -11.16 11.69 17.21
N LYS A 11 -12.19 12.44 17.59
CA LYS A 11 -13.36 11.87 18.28
C LYS A 11 -14.12 10.88 17.38
N VAL A 12 -14.29 11.25 16.11
CA VAL A 12 -14.96 10.39 15.11
C VAL A 12 -14.16 9.10 14.88
N VAL A 13 -12.82 9.16 14.86
CA VAL A 13 -11.97 7.97 14.72
C VAL A 13 -12.22 6.96 15.85
N LYS A 14 -12.30 7.43 17.09
CA LYS A 14 -12.59 6.56 18.25
C LYS A 14 -13.92 5.82 18.07
N LEU A 15 -14.97 6.52 17.64
CA LEU A 15 -16.28 5.91 17.38
C LEU A 15 -16.25 4.92 16.20
N LYS A 16 -15.58 5.29 15.10
CA LYS A 16 -15.41 4.41 13.93
C LYS A 16 -14.67 3.12 14.32
N LYS A 17 -13.64 3.20 15.16
CA LYS A 17 -12.89 2.05 15.63
C LYS A 17 -13.75 1.11 16.49
N ILE A 18 -14.58 1.65 17.37
CA ILE A 18 -15.48 0.86 18.23
C ILE A 18 -16.55 0.13 17.39
N HIS A 19 -17.10 0.81 16.39
CA HIS A 19 -18.22 0.30 15.58
C HIS A 19 -17.80 -0.32 14.25
N ASN A 20 -16.51 -0.46 13.99
CA ASN A 20 -15.94 -0.99 12.75
C ASN A 20 -16.43 -0.28 11.49
N ILE A 21 -16.59 1.06 11.55
CA ILE A 21 -17.11 1.89 10.46
C ILE A 21 -15.95 2.27 9.53
N PRO A 22 -16.08 2.13 8.20
CA PRO A 22 -15.02 2.49 7.26
C PRO A 22 -14.66 3.97 7.32
N VAL A 23 -13.39 4.28 7.07
CA VAL A 23 -12.89 5.67 7.03
C VAL A 23 -13.53 6.43 5.87
N TYR A 24 -13.58 5.82 4.69
CA TYR A 24 -14.10 6.43 3.48
C TYR A 24 -15.60 6.16 3.32
N HIS A 25 -16.37 7.22 3.05
CA HIS A 25 -17.80 7.16 2.81
C HIS A 25 -18.14 8.08 1.62
N PRO A 26 -18.15 7.53 0.37
CA PRO A 26 -18.27 8.33 -0.86
C PRO A 26 -19.49 9.24 -0.87
N ALA A 27 -20.68 8.70 -0.59
CA ALA A 27 -21.93 9.45 -0.64
C ALA A 27 -21.94 10.65 0.32
N ARG A 28 -21.34 10.50 1.52
CA ARG A 28 -21.25 11.60 2.49
C ARG A 28 -20.26 12.68 2.04
N GLU A 29 -19.15 12.29 1.40
CA GLU A 29 -18.18 13.27 0.88
C GLU A 29 -18.78 14.05 -0.28
N GLU A 30 -19.49 13.40 -1.21
CA GLU A 30 -20.16 14.08 -2.32
C GLU A 30 -21.30 15.00 -1.85
N ASP A 31 -22.11 14.60 -0.87
CA ASP A 31 -23.13 15.47 -0.28
C ASP A 31 -22.48 16.74 0.35
N LEU A 32 -21.37 16.57 1.07
CA LEU A 32 -20.64 17.69 1.64
C LEU A 32 -20.09 18.64 0.56
N ILE A 33 -19.47 18.11 -0.49
CA ILE A 33 -18.94 18.90 -1.61
C ILE A 33 -20.08 19.65 -2.32
N SER A 34 -21.19 19.00 -2.60
CA SER A 34 -22.35 19.64 -3.22
C SER A 34 -22.88 20.83 -2.39
N LYS A 35 -22.99 20.65 -1.07
CA LYS A 35 -23.39 21.74 -0.15
C LYS A 35 -22.38 22.89 -0.14
N LEU A 36 -21.09 22.59 -0.18
CA LEU A 36 -20.03 23.60 -0.23
C LEU A 36 -20.06 24.42 -1.53
N ARG A 37 -20.28 23.77 -2.68
CA ARG A 37 -20.44 24.47 -3.96
C ARG A 37 -21.62 25.42 -3.94
N VAL A 38 -22.77 24.97 -3.41
CA VAL A 38 -23.96 25.84 -3.24
C VAL A 38 -23.65 27.02 -2.32
N GLN A 39 -22.90 26.80 -1.25
CA GLN A 39 -22.51 27.87 -0.33
C GLN A 39 -21.55 28.87 -0.97
N ALA A 40 -20.56 28.37 -1.74
CA ALA A 40 -19.60 29.20 -2.48
C ALA A 40 -20.30 30.14 -3.47
N ASN A 41 -21.33 29.64 -4.19
CA ASN A 41 -22.14 30.45 -5.10
C ASN A 41 -22.92 31.59 -4.39
N LYS A 42 -23.14 31.49 -3.06
CA LYS A 42 -23.79 32.54 -2.25
C LYS A 42 -22.78 33.55 -1.70
N THR A 43 -21.52 33.31 -1.86
CA THR A 43 -20.40 34.12 -1.42
C THR A 43 -19.55 34.50 -2.62
N ASN A 44 -18.57 35.36 -2.45
CA ASN A 44 -17.67 35.72 -3.55
C ASN A 44 -16.48 34.74 -3.71
N LEU A 45 -16.75 33.43 -3.52
CA LEU A 45 -15.76 32.37 -3.61
C LEU A 45 -16.02 31.50 -4.85
N ASP A 46 -14.96 31.12 -5.54
CA ASP A 46 -15.05 30.19 -6.66
C ASP A 46 -15.44 28.78 -6.16
N PRO A 47 -16.56 28.21 -6.66
CA PRO A 47 -17.01 26.87 -6.28
C PRO A 47 -16.01 25.76 -6.59
N ASP A 48 -15.25 25.86 -7.71
CA ASP A 48 -14.26 24.85 -8.08
C ASP A 48 -13.07 24.90 -7.14
N PHE A 49 -12.58 26.09 -6.81
CA PHE A 49 -11.54 26.25 -5.79
C PHE A 49 -11.97 25.69 -4.43
N MET A 50 -13.22 25.95 -4.02
CA MET A 50 -13.73 25.44 -2.76
C MET A 50 -13.83 23.91 -2.75
N GLU A 51 -14.24 23.31 -3.85
CA GLU A 51 -14.24 21.84 -4.01
C GLU A 51 -12.83 21.28 -3.87
N ASP A 52 -11.85 21.78 -4.61
CA ASP A 52 -10.46 21.31 -4.59
C ASP A 52 -9.86 21.42 -3.20
N LEU A 53 -10.05 22.55 -2.53
CA LEU A 53 -9.59 22.78 -1.16
C LEU A 53 -10.18 21.75 -0.19
N TYR A 54 -11.49 21.51 -0.28
CA TYR A 54 -12.14 20.56 0.63
C TYR A 54 -11.81 19.11 0.31
N ARG A 55 -11.61 18.74 -0.95
CA ARG A 55 -11.09 17.42 -1.33
C ARG A 55 -9.70 17.17 -0.73
N LEU A 56 -8.83 18.19 -0.72
CA LEU A 56 -7.53 18.12 -0.05
C LEU A 56 -7.68 17.93 1.48
N ILE A 57 -8.55 18.69 2.12
CA ILE A 57 -8.82 18.59 3.56
C ILE A 57 -9.39 17.21 3.92
N LEU A 58 -10.31 16.68 3.13
CA LEU A 58 -10.91 15.35 3.32
C LEU A 58 -9.85 14.26 3.17
N ARG A 59 -9.00 14.34 2.14
CA ARG A 59 -7.88 13.42 1.93
C ARG A 59 -6.96 13.39 3.16
N GLN A 60 -6.51 14.53 3.64
CA GLN A 60 -5.66 14.62 4.83
C GLN A 60 -6.33 14.03 6.07
N SER A 61 -7.64 14.24 6.21
CA SER A 61 -8.40 13.66 7.32
C SER A 61 -8.47 12.14 7.24
N ARG A 62 -8.65 11.55 6.03
CA ARG A 62 -8.66 10.10 5.84
C ARG A 62 -7.30 9.50 6.17
N VAL A 63 -6.21 10.09 5.67
CA VAL A 63 -4.84 9.63 5.98
C VAL A 63 -4.63 9.57 7.49
N LYS A 64 -4.95 10.64 8.22
CA LYS A 64 -4.83 10.66 9.68
C LYS A 64 -5.75 9.65 10.38
N GLN A 65 -6.97 9.46 9.89
CA GLN A 65 -7.90 8.47 10.42
C GLN A 65 -7.35 7.05 10.25
N ILE A 66 -6.82 6.72 9.05
CA ILE A 66 -6.22 5.41 8.76
C ILE A 66 -5.02 5.17 9.69
N ASP A 67 -4.12 6.16 9.82
CA ASP A 67 -2.97 6.07 10.72
C ASP A 67 -3.38 5.83 12.19
N GLN A 68 -4.43 6.49 12.67
CA GLN A 68 -4.93 6.35 14.05
C GLN A 68 -5.76 5.10 14.28
N MET A 69 -6.49 4.63 13.28
CA MET A 69 -7.25 3.39 13.39
C MET A 69 -6.34 2.16 13.54
N GLY A 70 -5.07 2.28 13.11
CA GLY A 70 -4.10 1.21 13.21
C GLY A 70 -4.67 -0.05 12.55
N GLY A 71 -4.72 -0.05 11.23
CA GLY A 71 -5.26 -1.17 10.49
C GLY A 71 -4.52 -2.44 10.88
N LYS A 72 -5.19 -3.39 11.53
CA LYS A 72 -4.67 -4.76 11.56
C LYS A 72 -4.71 -5.26 10.13
N GLY A 73 -3.56 -5.72 9.63
CA GLY A 73 -3.52 -6.35 8.32
C GLY A 73 -4.55 -7.47 8.24
N VAL A 74 -5.05 -7.73 7.06
CA VAL A 74 -6.08 -8.76 6.79
C VAL A 74 -5.61 -10.15 7.22
N ARG A 75 -4.29 -10.37 7.24
CA ARG A 75 -3.64 -11.62 7.71
C ARG A 75 -2.65 -11.28 8.83
N PRO A 76 -3.07 -11.24 10.09
CA PRO A 76 -2.15 -11.05 11.22
C PRO A 76 -1.07 -12.15 11.18
N ASP A 77 0.09 -11.86 11.76
CA ASP A 77 1.25 -12.75 11.82
C ASP A 77 1.96 -13.03 10.48
N THR A 78 1.58 -12.35 9.38
CA THR A 78 2.27 -12.43 8.09
C THR A 78 3.65 -11.78 8.18
N ARG A 79 4.66 -12.51 7.71
CA ARG A 79 6.05 -12.06 7.61
C ARG A 79 6.36 -11.63 6.19
N VAL A 80 6.74 -10.38 6.03
CA VAL A 80 6.99 -9.74 4.74
C VAL A 80 8.48 -9.47 4.58
N LEU A 81 9.08 -9.95 3.49
CA LEU A 81 10.42 -9.59 3.07
C LEU A 81 10.34 -8.59 1.92
N ILE A 82 10.95 -7.42 2.09
CA ILE A 82 11.04 -6.41 1.03
C ILE A 82 12.46 -6.40 0.48
N ILE A 83 12.60 -6.84 -0.77
CA ILE A 83 13.87 -6.82 -1.50
C ILE A 83 14.03 -5.46 -2.17
N GLY A 84 15.10 -4.73 -1.85
CA GLY A 84 15.27 -3.33 -2.26
C GLY A 84 14.56 -2.34 -1.33
N GLY A 85 14.31 -2.74 -0.09
CA GLY A 85 13.63 -1.94 0.92
C GLY A 85 14.36 -0.65 1.34
N GLU A 86 15.61 -0.44 0.91
CA GLU A 86 16.35 0.80 1.09
C GLU A 86 15.94 1.89 0.07
N GLY A 87 15.31 1.51 -1.05
CA GLY A 87 14.77 2.44 -2.06
C GLY A 87 13.48 3.13 -1.57
N GLN A 88 13.10 4.22 -2.23
CA GLN A 88 11.92 5.02 -1.84
C GLN A 88 10.62 4.22 -1.82
N MET A 89 10.33 3.43 -2.87
CA MET A 89 9.13 2.57 -2.91
C MET A 89 9.22 1.44 -1.88
N GLY A 90 10.41 0.84 -1.70
CA GLY A 90 10.63 -0.18 -0.67
C GLY A 90 10.38 0.34 0.73
N GLN A 91 10.87 1.54 1.06
CA GLN A 91 10.60 2.20 2.34
C GLN A 91 9.12 2.54 2.53
N PHE A 92 8.45 3.00 1.46
CA PHE A 92 7.02 3.27 1.49
C PHE A 92 6.23 2.01 1.86
N PHE A 93 6.44 0.89 1.15
CA PHE A 93 5.76 -0.37 1.45
C PHE A 93 6.17 -0.97 2.80
N ALA A 94 7.44 -0.85 3.19
CA ALA A 94 7.89 -1.28 4.52
C ALA A 94 7.18 -0.53 5.64
N SER A 95 7.03 0.78 5.51
CA SER A 95 6.27 1.60 6.45
C SER A 95 4.80 1.21 6.50
N LEU A 96 4.18 1.01 5.33
CA LEU A 96 2.79 0.60 5.21
C LEU A 96 2.53 -0.74 5.92
N PHE A 97 3.32 -1.77 5.60
CA PHE A 97 3.17 -3.09 6.20
C PHE A 97 3.42 -3.06 7.72
N ARG A 98 4.43 -2.33 8.20
CA ARG A 98 4.68 -2.16 9.64
C ARG A 98 3.52 -1.49 10.36
N LYS A 99 2.96 -0.42 9.78
CA LYS A 99 1.76 0.27 10.32
C LYS A 99 0.54 -0.66 10.37
N SER A 100 0.45 -1.61 9.45
CA SER A 100 -0.60 -2.64 9.42
C SER A 100 -0.32 -3.83 10.34
N GLY A 101 0.76 -3.79 11.13
CA GLY A 101 1.10 -4.81 12.13
C GLY A 101 1.81 -6.05 11.61
N TYR A 102 2.31 -6.03 10.36
CA TYR A 102 3.09 -7.12 9.79
C TYR A 102 4.54 -7.13 10.30
N ASP A 103 5.14 -8.32 10.41
CA ASP A 103 6.60 -8.46 10.62
C ASP A 103 7.32 -8.18 9.29
N VAL A 104 8.10 -7.10 9.23
CA VAL A 104 8.76 -6.63 8.00
C VAL A 104 10.26 -6.72 8.09
N ARG A 105 10.85 -7.57 7.26
CA ARG A 105 12.29 -7.66 7.04
C ARG A 105 12.67 -6.95 5.74
N ILE A 106 13.89 -6.44 5.69
CA ILE A 106 14.43 -5.74 4.52
C ILE A 106 15.69 -6.46 4.06
N LEU A 107 15.76 -6.72 2.75
CA LEU A 107 16.98 -7.17 2.08
C LEU A 107 17.50 -6.04 1.18
N GLY A 108 18.55 -5.38 1.65
CA GLY A 108 19.28 -4.35 0.93
C GLY A 108 20.44 -4.91 0.11
N LYS A 109 21.14 -4.04 -0.60
CA LYS A 109 22.30 -4.42 -1.43
C LYS A 109 23.44 -5.06 -0.61
N LYS A 110 23.60 -4.69 0.66
CA LYS A 110 24.67 -5.17 1.54
C LYS A 110 24.32 -6.46 2.28
N ASP A 111 23.06 -6.88 2.25
CA ASP A 111 22.53 -7.95 3.10
C ASP A 111 22.49 -9.32 2.42
N TRP A 112 22.97 -9.46 1.18
CA TRP A 112 22.90 -10.70 0.41
C TRP A 112 23.58 -11.89 1.12
N LYS A 113 24.60 -11.66 1.92
CA LYS A 113 25.21 -12.73 2.75
C LYS A 113 24.25 -13.31 3.77
N LYS A 114 23.20 -12.54 4.14
CA LYS A 114 22.13 -12.92 5.09
C LYS A 114 20.84 -13.30 4.37
N ALA A 115 20.80 -13.34 3.04
CA ALA A 115 19.58 -13.56 2.27
C ALA A 115 18.84 -14.82 2.72
N LYS A 116 19.57 -15.94 2.89
CA LYS A 116 18.98 -17.21 3.37
C LYS A 116 18.27 -17.03 4.72
N GLN A 117 18.90 -16.39 5.69
CA GLN A 117 18.32 -16.14 7.02
C GLN A 117 17.10 -15.19 6.93
N LEU A 118 17.18 -14.16 6.11
CA LEU A 118 16.08 -13.20 5.93
C LEU A 118 14.86 -13.83 5.26
N CYS A 119 15.07 -14.85 4.40
CA CYS A 119 14.00 -15.59 3.74
C CYS A 119 13.35 -16.69 4.61
N GLU A 120 13.89 -16.97 5.80
CA GLU A 120 13.34 -18.02 6.66
C GLU A 120 11.92 -17.69 7.11
N ASN A 121 11.00 -18.61 6.83
CA ASN A 121 9.59 -18.49 7.22
C ASN A 121 8.89 -17.23 6.71
N ILE A 122 9.22 -16.74 5.53
CA ILE A 122 8.55 -15.58 4.90
C ILE A 122 7.26 -16.02 4.21
N ASP A 123 6.21 -15.24 4.38
CA ASP A 123 4.90 -15.48 3.77
C ASP A 123 4.75 -14.66 2.46
N LEU A 124 5.36 -13.46 2.40
CA LEU A 124 5.39 -12.59 1.22
C LEU A 124 6.81 -12.08 0.97
N ALA A 125 7.34 -12.29 -0.23
CA ALA A 125 8.55 -11.65 -0.76
C ALA A 125 8.15 -10.61 -1.82
N LEU A 126 8.38 -9.32 -1.54
CA LEU A 126 8.04 -8.20 -2.41
C LEU A 126 9.29 -7.57 -3.01
N ILE A 127 9.42 -7.62 -4.34
CA ILE A 127 10.57 -7.07 -5.06
C ILE A 127 10.32 -5.60 -5.42
N CYS A 128 11.13 -4.72 -4.82
CA CYS A 128 11.07 -3.26 -4.95
C CYS A 128 12.39 -2.70 -5.48
N VAL A 129 12.94 -3.29 -6.53
CA VAL A 129 14.20 -2.86 -7.16
C VAL A 129 13.93 -2.21 -8.52
N PRO A 130 14.91 -1.45 -9.09
CA PRO A 130 14.80 -0.94 -10.44
C PRO A 130 14.50 -2.04 -11.46
N ILE A 131 13.70 -1.71 -12.48
CA ILE A 131 13.17 -2.67 -13.45
C ILE A 131 14.27 -3.48 -14.15
N GLU A 132 15.41 -2.85 -14.45
CA GLU A 132 16.56 -3.46 -15.12
C GLU A 132 17.18 -4.60 -14.29
N LYS A 133 17.01 -4.55 -12.96
CA LYS A 133 17.59 -5.53 -12.03
C LYS A 133 16.59 -6.58 -11.57
N THR A 134 15.32 -6.38 -11.88
CA THR A 134 14.25 -7.20 -11.32
C THR A 134 14.40 -8.69 -11.67
N CYS A 135 14.68 -9.02 -12.91
CA CYS A 135 14.85 -10.43 -13.35
C CYS A 135 16.04 -11.11 -12.66
N ASP A 136 17.17 -10.41 -12.55
CA ASP A 136 18.38 -10.95 -11.88
C ASP A 136 18.12 -11.17 -10.39
N ILE A 137 17.42 -10.25 -9.75
CA ILE A 137 17.05 -10.37 -8.34
C ILE A 137 16.06 -11.52 -8.10
N ILE A 138 15.10 -11.73 -9.02
CA ILE A 138 14.20 -12.88 -8.95
C ILE A 138 14.99 -14.19 -8.96
N GLU A 139 15.93 -14.35 -9.88
CA GLU A 139 16.78 -15.56 -9.97
C GLU A 139 17.62 -15.78 -8.70
N GLN A 140 18.14 -14.69 -8.14
CA GLN A 140 18.98 -14.77 -6.94
C GLN A 140 18.20 -15.10 -5.68
N ILE A 141 16.96 -14.58 -5.54
CA ILE A 141 16.20 -14.73 -4.30
C ILE A 141 15.33 -15.99 -4.27
N ALA A 142 14.80 -16.41 -5.41
CA ALA A 142 13.86 -17.53 -5.50
C ALA A 142 14.36 -18.84 -4.84
N PRO A 143 15.65 -19.22 -4.95
CA PRO A 143 16.16 -20.43 -4.29
C PRO A 143 16.10 -20.42 -2.77
N PHE A 144 15.96 -19.24 -2.15
CA PHE A 144 15.88 -19.10 -0.68
C PHE A 144 14.43 -19.04 -0.19
N LEU A 145 13.44 -18.90 -1.09
CA LEU A 145 12.03 -18.79 -0.73
C LEU A 145 11.39 -20.17 -0.58
N GLY A 146 10.59 -20.31 0.45
CA GLY A 146 9.77 -21.52 0.65
C GLY A 146 8.64 -21.63 -0.38
N PRO A 147 8.15 -22.85 -0.68
CA PRO A 147 7.10 -23.06 -1.68
C PRO A 147 5.75 -22.42 -1.32
N LYS A 148 5.54 -22.07 -0.07
CA LYS A 148 4.33 -21.36 0.40
C LYS A 148 4.46 -19.84 0.38
N THR A 149 5.67 -19.31 0.11
CA THR A 149 5.90 -17.86 0.03
C THR A 149 5.23 -17.32 -1.23
N ILE A 150 4.51 -16.22 -1.11
CA ILE A 150 4.03 -15.45 -2.26
C ILE A 150 5.19 -14.60 -2.77
N LEU A 151 5.49 -14.68 -4.07
CA LEU A 151 6.48 -13.83 -4.71
C LEU A 151 5.77 -12.75 -5.55
N ALA A 152 6.05 -11.49 -5.26
CA ALA A 152 5.46 -10.35 -5.95
C ALA A 152 6.51 -9.32 -6.36
N ASP A 153 6.24 -8.57 -7.43
CA ASP A 153 7.06 -7.45 -7.89
C ASP A 153 6.24 -6.16 -8.08
N LEU A 154 6.91 -5.00 -8.09
CA LEU A 154 6.29 -3.68 -8.25
C LEU A 154 6.61 -3.00 -9.60
N THR A 155 7.20 -3.70 -10.57
CA THR A 155 7.58 -3.08 -11.84
C THR A 155 6.36 -2.67 -12.68
N SER A 156 6.52 -1.64 -13.53
CA SER A 156 5.48 -1.22 -14.46
C SER A 156 5.32 -2.16 -15.67
N ILE A 157 6.39 -2.82 -16.11
CA ILE A 157 6.36 -3.77 -17.23
C ILE A 157 6.38 -5.17 -16.68
N LYS A 158 5.32 -5.95 -16.90
CA LYS A 158 5.10 -7.27 -16.27
C LYS A 158 5.61 -8.47 -17.04
N ALA A 159 5.70 -8.39 -18.37
CA ALA A 159 5.93 -9.57 -19.22
C ALA A 159 7.18 -10.38 -18.79
N LYS A 160 8.34 -9.74 -18.69
CA LYS A 160 9.59 -10.42 -18.31
C LYS A 160 9.65 -10.78 -16.83
N PRO A 161 9.38 -9.86 -15.86
CA PRO A 161 9.40 -10.20 -14.44
C PRO A 161 8.41 -11.30 -14.07
N LEU A 162 7.17 -11.23 -14.56
CA LEU A 162 6.16 -12.26 -14.25
C LEU A 162 6.57 -13.63 -14.76
N LYS A 163 7.02 -13.71 -16.03
CA LYS A 163 7.54 -14.96 -16.60
C LYS A 163 8.69 -15.51 -15.76
N LYS A 164 9.63 -14.66 -15.38
CA LYS A 164 10.79 -15.03 -14.57
C LYS A 164 10.39 -15.54 -13.18
N MET A 165 9.43 -14.87 -12.51
CA MET A 165 8.91 -15.35 -11.22
C MET A 165 8.23 -16.72 -11.35
N LEU A 166 7.43 -16.93 -12.41
CA LEU A 166 6.76 -18.20 -12.66
C LEU A 166 7.73 -19.36 -12.93
N GLU A 167 8.86 -19.08 -13.58
CA GLU A 167 9.92 -20.08 -13.86
C GLU A 167 10.75 -20.39 -12.61
N ALA A 168 11.09 -19.37 -11.82
CA ALA A 168 12.06 -19.49 -10.74
C ALA A 168 11.44 -19.92 -9.39
N HIS A 169 10.14 -19.64 -9.16
CA HIS A 169 9.48 -19.89 -7.89
C HIS A 169 8.29 -20.84 -8.04
N PRO A 170 8.19 -21.93 -7.24
CA PRO A 170 7.11 -22.90 -7.36
C PRO A 170 5.79 -22.46 -6.69
N GLY A 171 5.83 -21.48 -5.77
CA GLY A 171 4.68 -20.99 -5.03
C GLY A 171 3.83 -19.97 -5.78
N ALA A 172 2.94 -19.29 -5.05
CA ALA A 172 2.08 -18.25 -5.60
C ALA A 172 2.89 -17.05 -6.13
N VAL A 173 2.47 -16.52 -7.28
CA VAL A 173 3.14 -15.40 -7.97
C VAL A 173 2.13 -14.37 -8.42
N THR A 174 2.42 -13.09 -8.18
CA THR A 174 1.61 -11.99 -8.68
C THR A 174 2.46 -10.78 -9.05
N GLY A 175 2.08 -10.06 -10.11
CA GLY A 175 2.67 -8.79 -10.48
C GLY A 175 1.82 -7.64 -9.96
N LEU A 176 2.42 -6.67 -9.27
CA LEU A 176 1.76 -5.46 -8.80
C LEU A 176 2.35 -4.25 -9.51
N HIS A 177 1.51 -3.30 -9.92
CA HIS A 177 1.97 -2.05 -10.50
C HIS A 177 1.24 -0.88 -9.83
N PRO A 178 1.83 -0.27 -8.79
CA PRO A 178 1.32 0.96 -8.22
C PRO A 178 1.33 2.10 -9.25
N LEU A 179 0.17 2.72 -9.50
CA LEU A 179 0.06 3.90 -10.35
C LEU A 179 0.33 5.19 -9.55
N PHE A 180 1.21 5.11 -8.57
CA PHE A 180 1.61 6.20 -7.69
C PHE A 180 3.08 6.09 -7.29
N GLY A 181 3.64 7.20 -6.86
CA GLY A 181 5.02 7.25 -6.35
C GLY A 181 5.10 7.22 -4.82
N PRO A 182 6.31 7.13 -4.26
CA PRO A 182 6.53 7.08 -2.82
C PRO A 182 6.11 8.36 -2.09
N SER A 183 5.98 9.48 -2.80
CA SER A 183 5.52 10.76 -2.27
C SER A 183 4.00 10.84 -2.03
N SER A 184 3.23 9.82 -2.44
CA SER A 184 1.78 9.79 -2.23
C SER A 184 1.39 9.81 -0.74
N GLY A 185 2.27 9.35 0.14
CA GLY A 185 2.12 9.38 1.60
C GLY A 185 1.10 8.39 2.16
N SER A 186 0.19 7.86 1.34
CA SER A 186 -0.85 6.90 1.74
C SER A 186 -1.38 6.14 0.54
N LEU A 187 -2.15 5.07 0.79
CA LEU A 187 -2.90 4.32 -0.23
C LEU A 187 -4.30 4.89 -0.49
N ASP A 188 -4.69 5.99 0.17
CA ASP A 188 -6.02 6.56 -0.02
C ASP A 188 -6.26 6.95 -1.49
N LYS A 189 -7.26 6.32 -2.11
CA LYS A 189 -7.62 6.48 -3.54
C LYS A 189 -6.46 6.18 -4.53
N GLN A 190 -5.47 5.42 -4.10
CA GLN A 190 -4.42 4.96 -5.01
C GLN A 190 -4.86 3.71 -5.76
N ILE A 191 -4.32 3.53 -6.94
CA ILE A 191 -4.60 2.39 -7.80
C ILE A 191 -3.37 1.51 -7.87
N VAL A 192 -3.57 0.20 -7.66
CA VAL A 192 -2.57 -0.83 -7.94
C VAL A 192 -3.14 -1.75 -9.00
N VAL A 193 -2.47 -1.83 -10.14
CA VAL A 193 -2.83 -2.80 -11.18
C VAL A 193 -2.23 -4.15 -10.81
N VAL A 194 -3.06 -5.18 -10.83
CA VAL A 194 -2.66 -6.56 -10.51
C VAL A 194 -2.59 -7.37 -11.79
N THR A 195 -1.48 -8.06 -11.99
CA THR A 195 -1.32 -9.06 -13.07
C THR A 195 -1.22 -10.44 -12.42
N ALA A 196 -2.25 -11.24 -12.63
CA ALA A 196 -2.32 -12.60 -12.08
C ALA A 196 -1.21 -13.49 -12.65
N GLY A 197 -0.54 -14.21 -11.75
CA GLY A 197 0.39 -15.27 -12.06
C GLY A 197 -0.16 -16.63 -11.61
N ARG A 198 0.65 -17.40 -10.88
CA ARG A 198 0.23 -18.69 -10.30
C ARG A 198 -0.50 -18.44 -8.99
N ASP A 199 -1.58 -19.22 -8.74
CA ASP A 199 -2.36 -19.20 -7.48
C ASP A 199 -2.78 -17.79 -7.05
N SER A 200 -3.31 -17.01 -8.00
CA SER A 200 -3.67 -15.60 -7.79
C SER A 200 -4.66 -15.37 -6.64
N ASP A 201 -5.50 -16.37 -6.33
CA ASP A 201 -6.45 -16.29 -5.23
C ASP A 201 -5.75 -16.16 -3.87
N GLN A 202 -4.57 -16.75 -3.71
CA GLN A 202 -3.77 -16.58 -2.50
C GLN A 202 -3.20 -15.16 -2.35
N CYS A 203 -3.18 -14.40 -3.45
CA CYS A 203 -2.64 -13.04 -3.49
C CYS A 203 -3.70 -11.95 -3.29
N GLN A 204 -5.01 -12.29 -3.24
CA GLN A 204 -6.12 -11.32 -3.16
C GLN A 204 -6.02 -10.39 -1.94
N TRP A 205 -5.43 -10.84 -0.85
CA TRP A 205 -5.27 -10.03 0.35
C TRP A 205 -4.24 -8.88 0.22
N LEU A 206 -3.46 -8.86 -0.86
CA LEU A 206 -2.46 -7.81 -1.15
C LEU A 206 -3.07 -6.56 -1.79
N VAL A 207 -4.34 -6.60 -2.20
CA VAL A 207 -5.01 -5.54 -2.98
C VAL A 207 -6.32 -5.05 -2.37
#